data_7866357675123e6bedaf5fb7c5a01761
#
_entry.id   7866357675123e6bedaf5fb7c5a01761
#
_cell.length_a   1.000
_cell.length_b   1.000
_cell.length_c   1.000
_cell.angle_alpha   90.00
_cell.angle_beta   90.00
_cell.angle_gamma   90.00
#
_symmetry.space_group_name_H-M   'P 1'
#
loop_
_entity.id
_entity.type
_entity.pdbx_description
1 polymer ?
#
loop_
_entity_poly.entity_id
_entity_poly.type
_entity_poly.pdbx_seq_one_letter_code
_entity_poly.pdbx_strand_id
1 'polypeptide(L)'
;MKIAALHISPGHNFFGHHGQPPDQHPMLAFAAVECITGRGLRGDRFWDHKPANPGQITFFAEEVHHALLRELGPSPCPPGAYRRNVLTRGADLNALIGREFTVQGVRFLGAAECKPCYWMDHAVGPGAEAWLKGRGGLRAQILTDGKLHVDCAGAAGLLLAGGRSRRMGRDKAGLDWHGHPLGEHQATTLAATGAWPLLLSCRPDQSWIPAGFTRIEDQAEQGALGAFVGALASTETPVVTVLAVDLPLATAALLQKLTGTAREAGGSVVPVHDGVYEPFAAAWHRSALPALQTALTAGHSLQSVCAALQAASLLRPYRLSVDETKLLANLNTPEDLAGLL
;
A
#
# COMPACT_ATOMS: atom_id res chain seq x y z
N MET A 1 -15.34 -11.67 3.29
CA MET A 1 -14.85 -10.55 2.44
C MET A 1 -14.07 -9.60 3.33
N LYS A 2 -12.84 -9.27 2.94
CA LYS A 2 -12.05 -8.20 3.56
C LYS A 2 -11.87 -7.06 2.56
N ILE A 3 -11.74 -5.83 3.04
CA ILE A 3 -11.49 -4.65 2.22
C ILE A 3 -9.99 -4.39 2.19
N ALA A 4 -9.36 -4.56 1.04
CA ALA A 4 -7.92 -4.35 0.85
C ALA A 4 -7.57 -2.88 0.56
N ALA A 5 -8.45 -2.16 -0.17
CA ALA A 5 -8.32 -0.74 -0.43
C ALA A 5 -9.67 -0.10 -0.74
N LEU A 6 -9.76 1.21 -0.52
CA LEU A 6 -10.93 2.04 -0.82
C LEU A 6 -10.51 3.20 -1.71
N HIS A 7 -11.24 3.42 -2.79
CA HIS A 7 -10.95 4.46 -3.76
C HIS A 7 -12.19 5.30 -4.09
N ILE A 8 -12.00 6.59 -4.28
CA ILE A 8 -13.00 7.53 -4.78
C ILE A 8 -12.38 8.31 -5.96
N SER A 9 -13.18 8.63 -6.97
CA SER A 9 -12.78 9.54 -8.03
C SER A 9 -13.78 10.69 -8.13
N PRO A 10 -13.31 11.94 -8.17
CA PRO A 10 -14.20 13.12 -8.25
C PRO A 10 -14.86 13.29 -9.62
N GLY A 11 -14.40 12.59 -10.66
CA GLY A 11 -14.93 12.76 -12.01
C GLY A 11 -14.81 11.52 -12.89
N HIS A 12 -15.46 11.59 -14.06
CA HIS A 12 -15.48 10.52 -15.07
C HIS A 12 -14.37 10.76 -16.09
N ASN A 13 -13.53 9.73 -16.37
CA ASN A 13 -12.49 9.85 -17.39
C ASN A 13 -12.96 9.38 -18.77
N PHE A 14 -14.02 8.58 -18.86
CA PHE A 14 -14.39 7.86 -20.09
C PHE A 14 -15.85 8.02 -20.48
N PHE A 15 -16.68 8.52 -19.60
CA PHE A 15 -18.10 8.69 -19.88
C PHE A 15 -18.31 9.73 -21.00
N GLY A 16 -18.86 9.27 -22.12
CA GLY A 16 -19.03 10.13 -23.29
C GLY A 16 -17.81 10.32 -24.18
N HIS A 17 -16.67 9.74 -23.86
CA HIS A 17 -15.39 9.93 -24.59
C HIS A 17 -15.11 8.86 -25.66
N HIS A 18 -16.12 8.28 -26.31
CA HIS A 18 -15.88 7.34 -27.41
C HIS A 18 -15.05 8.01 -28.51
N GLY A 19 -13.83 7.47 -28.75
CA GLY A 19 -12.91 8.02 -29.74
C GLY A 19 -12.24 9.35 -29.37
N GLN A 20 -12.42 9.82 -28.14
CA GLN A 20 -11.79 11.05 -27.63
C GLN A 20 -10.75 10.69 -26.53
N PRO A 21 -9.77 11.57 -26.28
CA PRO A 21 -8.86 11.41 -25.15
C PRO A 21 -9.65 11.36 -23.82
N PRO A 22 -9.20 10.55 -22.84
CA PRO A 22 -9.83 10.51 -21.52
C PRO A 22 -9.55 11.77 -20.72
N ASP A 23 -10.47 12.12 -19.79
CA ASP A 23 -10.17 13.07 -18.72
C ASP A 23 -9.14 12.46 -17.74
N GLN A 24 -8.57 13.31 -16.87
CA GLN A 24 -7.47 12.94 -15.96
C GLN A 24 -7.88 13.02 -14.48
N HIS A 25 -9.10 12.60 -14.14
CA HIS A 25 -9.52 12.54 -12.73
C HIS A 25 -8.84 11.35 -12.03
N PRO A 26 -8.10 11.58 -10.93
CA PRO A 26 -7.40 10.52 -10.21
C PRO A 26 -8.37 9.58 -9.49
N MET A 27 -7.90 8.38 -9.20
CA MET A 27 -8.46 7.51 -8.17
C MET A 27 -7.72 7.78 -6.86
N LEU A 28 -8.41 8.41 -5.91
CA LEU A 28 -7.86 8.77 -4.62
C LEU A 28 -8.10 7.63 -3.62
N ALA A 29 -7.07 7.24 -2.88
CA ALA A 29 -7.16 6.21 -1.85
C ALA A 29 -7.59 6.83 -0.51
N PHE A 30 -8.46 6.13 0.22
CA PHE A 30 -8.99 6.55 1.53
C PHE A 30 -8.90 5.41 2.54
N ALA A 31 -8.65 5.74 3.81
CA ALA A 31 -8.74 4.79 4.92
C ALA A 31 -10.17 4.37 5.21
N ALA A 32 -11.13 5.29 4.96
CA ALA A 32 -12.56 5.06 5.15
C ALA A 32 -13.38 5.86 4.12
N VAL A 33 -14.57 5.34 3.78
CA VAL A 33 -15.54 6.01 2.90
C VAL A 33 -16.95 5.95 3.50
N GLU A 34 -17.75 6.98 3.29
CA GLU A 34 -19.15 7.01 3.72
C GLU A 34 -20.07 6.47 2.63
N CYS A 35 -20.84 5.46 2.99
CA CYS A 35 -21.91 4.87 2.20
C CYS A 35 -23.24 5.48 2.58
N ILE A 36 -23.98 6.07 1.64
CA ILE A 36 -25.28 6.66 1.87
C ILE A 36 -26.32 5.99 0.99
N THR A 37 -27.37 5.48 1.62
CA THR A 37 -28.47 4.76 0.97
C THR A 37 -29.08 5.59 -0.16
N GLY A 38 -29.19 4.98 -1.33
CA GLY A 38 -29.76 5.60 -2.53
C GLY A 38 -28.86 6.63 -3.21
N ARG A 39 -27.83 7.15 -2.54
CA ARG A 39 -26.99 8.24 -3.05
C ARG A 39 -25.62 7.78 -3.55
N GLY A 40 -25.02 6.77 -2.93
CA GLY A 40 -23.68 6.28 -3.31
C GLY A 40 -22.61 6.59 -2.27
N LEU A 41 -21.35 6.60 -2.70
CA LEU A 41 -20.21 6.99 -1.87
C LEU A 41 -20.05 8.50 -1.88
N ARG A 42 -19.95 9.11 -0.68
CA ARG A 42 -19.74 10.56 -0.56
C ARG A 42 -18.46 10.98 -1.28
N GLY A 43 -18.59 11.94 -2.22
CA GLY A 43 -17.48 12.49 -2.99
C GLY A 43 -17.05 11.66 -4.21
N ASP A 44 -17.69 10.52 -4.47
CA ASP A 44 -17.43 9.77 -5.71
C ASP A 44 -18.21 10.36 -6.90
N ARG A 45 -17.71 10.14 -8.11
CA ARG A 45 -18.32 10.58 -9.37
C ARG A 45 -19.74 10.08 -9.60
N PHE A 46 -20.16 9.01 -8.93
CA PHE A 46 -21.52 8.48 -8.96
C PHE A 46 -22.39 8.94 -7.78
N TRP A 47 -21.90 9.89 -6.98
CA TRP A 47 -22.69 10.51 -5.92
C TRP A 47 -23.91 11.23 -6.49
N ASP A 48 -25.11 10.88 -6.02
CA ASP A 48 -26.39 11.43 -6.50
C ASP A 48 -26.60 11.38 -8.02
N HIS A 49 -25.89 10.47 -8.71
CA HIS A 49 -25.90 10.42 -10.18
C HIS A 49 -27.33 10.25 -10.75
N LYS A 50 -28.11 9.34 -10.18
CA LYS A 50 -29.55 9.16 -10.47
C LYS A 50 -30.21 8.27 -9.42
N PRO A 51 -31.56 8.43 -9.20
CA PRO A 51 -32.32 7.56 -8.32
C PRO A 51 -32.12 6.08 -8.68
N ALA A 52 -32.04 5.22 -7.64
CA ALA A 52 -31.89 3.77 -7.81
C ALA A 52 -30.75 3.32 -8.73
N ASN A 53 -29.66 4.09 -8.82
CA ASN A 53 -28.48 3.70 -9.59
C ASN A 53 -27.99 2.31 -9.12
N PRO A 54 -27.93 1.29 -10.00
CA PRO A 54 -27.43 -0.04 -9.63
C PRO A 54 -25.92 -0.08 -9.35
N GLY A 55 -25.20 1.00 -9.69
CA GLY A 55 -23.76 1.13 -9.51
C GLY A 55 -23.38 2.23 -8.51
N GLN A 56 -24.08 2.30 -7.36
CA GLN A 56 -23.76 3.29 -6.29
C GLN A 56 -22.38 3.06 -5.67
N ILE A 57 -21.93 1.81 -5.70
CA ILE A 57 -20.61 1.36 -5.26
C ILE A 57 -20.15 0.19 -6.14
N THR A 58 -18.84 0.05 -6.30
CA THR A 58 -18.25 -1.03 -7.11
C THR A 58 -17.16 -1.75 -6.33
N PHE A 59 -17.15 -3.10 -6.43
CA PHE A 59 -16.19 -3.99 -5.79
C PHE A 59 -15.34 -4.68 -6.85
N PHE A 60 -14.07 -4.94 -6.55
CA PHE A 60 -13.14 -5.68 -7.40
C PHE A 60 -12.27 -6.61 -6.55
N ALA A 61 -12.06 -7.84 -7.00
CA ALA A 61 -11.28 -8.81 -6.26
C ALA A 61 -9.78 -8.62 -6.55
N GLU A 62 -8.97 -8.51 -5.50
CA GLU A 62 -7.52 -8.40 -5.60
C GLU A 62 -6.90 -9.66 -6.23
N GLU A 63 -7.51 -10.82 -6.01
CA GLU A 63 -7.12 -12.08 -6.63
C GLU A 63 -7.21 -12.02 -8.17
N VAL A 64 -8.23 -11.32 -8.69
CA VAL A 64 -8.39 -11.09 -10.13
C VAL A 64 -7.31 -10.15 -10.65
N HIS A 65 -6.98 -9.08 -9.91
CA HIS A 65 -5.87 -8.19 -10.25
C HIS A 65 -4.54 -8.96 -10.39
N HIS A 66 -4.19 -9.72 -9.37
CA HIS A 66 -2.95 -10.51 -9.39
C HIS A 66 -2.93 -11.59 -10.49
N ALA A 67 -4.09 -12.21 -10.77
CA ALA A 67 -4.20 -13.19 -11.84
C ALA A 67 -4.02 -12.56 -13.22
N LEU A 68 -4.59 -11.37 -13.45
CA LEU A 68 -4.45 -10.62 -14.70
C LEU A 68 -2.98 -10.21 -14.94
N LEU A 69 -2.28 -9.71 -13.90
CA LEU A 69 -0.86 -9.34 -14.03
C LEU A 69 0.04 -10.54 -14.33
N ARG A 70 -0.30 -11.73 -13.82
CA ARG A 70 0.44 -12.96 -14.18
C ARG A 70 0.22 -13.37 -15.64
N GLU A 71 -0.98 -13.13 -16.19
CA GLU A 71 -1.34 -13.49 -17.56
C GLU A 71 -0.75 -12.53 -18.58
N LEU A 72 -0.85 -11.22 -18.34
CA LEU A 72 -0.42 -10.18 -19.29
C LEU A 72 1.05 -9.78 -19.12
N GLY A 73 1.73 -10.32 -18.10
CA GLY A 73 3.07 -9.91 -17.71
C GLY A 73 3.08 -8.73 -16.74
N PRO A 74 4.25 -8.40 -16.18
CA PRO A 74 4.39 -7.32 -15.19
C PRO A 74 4.04 -5.98 -15.84
N SER A 75 2.92 -5.42 -15.42
CA SER A 75 2.50 -4.06 -15.76
C SER A 75 2.53 -3.21 -14.50
N PRO A 76 2.97 -1.95 -14.55
CA PRO A 76 2.91 -1.03 -13.42
C PRO A 76 1.47 -0.57 -13.10
N CYS A 77 0.48 -1.38 -13.41
CA CYS A 77 -0.93 -1.07 -13.21
C CYS A 77 -1.33 -1.16 -11.74
N PRO A 78 -1.60 -0.05 -11.04
CA PRO A 78 -2.11 -0.10 -9.68
C PRO A 78 -3.56 -0.60 -9.66
N PRO A 79 -4.03 -1.23 -8.55
CA PRO A 79 -5.41 -1.70 -8.43
C PRO A 79 -6.48 -0.62 -8.67
N GLY A 80 -6.16 0.66 -8.42
CA GLY A 80 -7.02 1.80 -8.72
C GLY A 80 -7.28 2.03 -10.22
N ALA A 81 -6.44 1.51 -11.11
CA ALA A 81 -6.60 1.68 -12.56
C ALA A 81 -7.93 1.11 -13.09
N TYR A 82 -8.49 0.08 -12.45
CA TYR A 82 -9.81 -0.46 -12.81
C TYR A 82 -10.97 0.47 -12.48
N ARG A 83 -10.71 1.56 -11.75
CA ARG A 83 -11.69 2.55 -11.32
C ARG A 83 -12.87 1.93 -10.55
N ARG A 84 -12.56 0.95 -9.70
CA ARG A 84 -13.50 0.37 -8.74
C ARG A 84 -13.29 0.98 -7.36
N ASN A 85 -14.37 1.09 -6.58
CA ASN A 85 -14.33 1.78 -5.28
C ASN A 85 -13.70 0.93 -4.18
N VAL A 86 -14.02 -0.37 -4.15
CA VAL A 86 -13.62 -1.29 -3.09
C VAL A 86 -12.78 -2.42 -3.68
N LEU A 87 -11.53 -2.51 -3.31
CA LEU A 87 -10.70 -3.68 -3.56
C LEU A 87 -10.93 -4.69 -2.43
N THR A 88 -11.29 -5.93 -2.79
CA THR A 88 -11.65 -6.96 -1.81
C THR A 88 -10.70 -8.15 -1.85
N ARG A 89 -10.65 -8.88 -0.73
CA ARG A 89 -9.99 -10.19 -0.62
C ARG A 89 -10.95 -11.25 -0.06
N GLY A 90 -10.79 -12.48 -0.54
CA GLY A 90 -11.50 -13.65 0.00
C GLY A 90 -13.00 -13.62 -0.24
N ALA A 91 -13.46 -13.14 -1.42
CA ALA A 91 -14.86 -13.14 -1.79
C ALA A 91 -15.06 -13.48 -3.26
N ASP A 92 -16.02 -14.36 -3.54
CA ASP A 92 -16.56 -14.54 -4.87
C ASP A 92 -17.60 -13.45 -5.15
N LEU A 93 -17.20 -12.40 -5.86
CA LEU A 93 -18.06 -11.27 -6.15
C LEU A 93 -19.20 -11.63 -7.14
N ASN A 94 -19.00 -12.60 -8.01
CA ASN A 94 -20.03 -13.04 -8.95
C ASN A 94 -21.17 -13.77 -8.24
N ALA A 95 -20.87 -14.52 -7.18
CA ALA A 95 -21.88 -15.19 -6.37
C ALA A 95 -22.79 -14.22 -5.60
N LEU A 96 -22.42 -12.95 -5.51
CA LEU A 96 -23.21 -11.89 -4.84
C LEU A 96 -24.19 -11.18 -5.79
N ILE A 97 -24.15 -11.41 -7.10
CA ILE A 97 -25.08 -10.80 -8.05
C ILE A 97 -26.51 -11.28 -7.75
N GLY A 98 -27.45 -10.35 -7.62
CA GLY A 98 -28.85 -10.61 -7.26
C GLY A 98 -29.07 -10.92 -5.77
N ARG A 99 -28.04 -10.82 -4.93
CA ARG A 99 -28.14 -11.15 -3.49
C ARG A 99 -27.83 -9.94 -2.61
N GLU A 100 -28.46 -9.91 -1.45
CA GLU A 100 -28.04 -9.02 -0.37
C GLU A 100 -26.82 -9.60 0.33
N PHE A 101 -25.90 -8.72 0.73
CA PHE A 101 -24.72 -9.07 1.51
C PHE A 101 -24.35 -7.91 2.45
N THR A 102 -23.57 -8.22 3.46
CA THR A 102 -23.15 -7.24 4.46
C THR A 102 -21.63 -7.18 4.56
N VAL A 103 -21.08 -5.98 4.57
CA VAL A 103 -19.66 -5.72 4.81
C VAL A 103 -19.54 -4.65 5.89
N GLN A 104 -18.86 -4.94 6.96
CA GLN A 104 -18.64 -4.02 8.10
C GLN A 104 -19.92 -3.34 8.60
N GLY A 105 -21.04 -4.08 8.65
CA GLY A 105 -22.34 -3.60 9.09
C GLY A 105 -23.15 -2.84 8.04
N VAL A 106 -22.58 -2.48 6.90
CA VAL A 106 -23.33 -1.86 5.78
C VAL A 106 -23.93 -2.96 4.90
N ARG A 107 -25.21 -2.86 4.59
CA ARG A 107 -25.93 -3.79 3.70
C ARG A 107 -25.90 -3.29 2.28
N PHE A 108 -25.74 -4.23 1.34
CA PHE A 108 -25.67 -4.00 -0.10
C PHE A 108 -26.56 -4.99 -0.84
N LEU A 109 -27.03 -4.61 -2.03
CA LEU A 109 -27.61 -5.51 -3.01
C LEU A 109 -26.70 -5.57 -4.24
N GLY A 110 -26.15 -6.74 -4.53
CA GLY A 110 -25.36 -6.96 -5.73
C GLY A 110 -26.25 -6.84 -6.97
N ALA A 111 -25.96 -5.90 -7.86
CA ALA A 111 -26.84 -5.58 -8.98
C ALA A 111 -26.41 -6.27 -10.29
N ALA A 112 -25.12 -6.19 -10.62
CA ALA A 112 -24.60 -6.74 -11.88
C ALA A 112 -23.06 -6.78 -11.86
N GLU A 113 -22.48 -7.47 -12.86
CA GLU A 113 -21.05 -7.35 -13.14
C GLU A 113 -20.68 -5.92 -13.56
N CYS A 114 -19.53 -5.45 -13.10
CA CYS A 114 -18.85 -4.28 -13.66
C CYS A 114 -18.23 -4.66 -15.01
N LYS A 115 -19.00 -4.70 -16.07
CA LYS A 115 -18.52 -5.09 -17.40
C LYS A 115 -17.23 -4.34 -17.74
N PRO A 116 -16.16 -5.03 -18.13
CA PRO A 116 -14.97 -4.40 -18.67
C PRO A 116 -15.29 -3.69 -19.98
N CYS A 117 -14.50 -2.69 -20.33
CA CYS A 117 -14.60 -1.98 -21.60
C CYS A 117 -13.19 -1.73 -22.16
N TYR A 118 -13.11 -1.24 -23.39
CA TYR A 118 -11.84 -0.95 -24.08
C TYR A 118 -10.82 -0.17 -23.24
N TRP A 119 -11.31 0.57 -22.24
CA TRP A 119 -10.45 1.26 -21.27
C TRP A 119 -9.52 0.32 -20.51
N MET A 120 -9.91 -0.92 -20.27
CA MET A 120 -9.06 -1.88 -19.57
C MET A 120 -7.77 -2.16 -20.36
N ASP A 121 -7.86 -2.23 -21.68
CA ASP A 121 -6.68 -2.41 -22.53
C ASP A 121 -5.76 -1.19 -22.47
N HIS A 122 -6.31 0.01 -22.35
CA HIS A 122 -5.54 1.23 -22.20
C HIS A 122 -4.90 1.37 -20.81
N ALA A 123 -5.64 1.04 -19.75
CA ALA A 123 -5.20 1.24 -18.37
C ALA A 123 -4.28 0.14 -17.85
N VAL A 124 -4.39 -1.07 -18.37
CA VAL A 124 -3.67 -2.26 -17.89
C VAL A 124 -2.73 -2.82 -18.95
N GLY A 125 -3.23 -2.98 -20.17
CA GLY A 125 -2.47 -3.53 -21.30
C GLY A 125 -3.35 -4.29 -22.28
N PRO A 126 -2.87 -4.51 -23.52
CA PRO A 126 -3.63 -5.19 -24.56
C PRO A 126 -4.14 -6.56 -24.11
N GLY A 127 -5.43 -6.85 -24.36
CA GLY A 127 -6.09 -8.09 -23.98
C GLY A 127 -6.76 -8.07 -22.59
N ALA A 128 -6.55 -7.01 -21.79
CA ALA A 128 -7.13 -6.89 -20.46
C ALA A 128 -8.66 -6.87 -20.48
N GLU A 129 -9.28 -6.16 -21.44
CA GLU A 129 -10.74 -6.17 -21.60
C GLU A 129 -11.28 -7.59 -21.81
N ALA A 130 -10.70 -8.33 -22.74
CA ALA A 130 -11.14 -9.67 -23.08
C ALA A 130 -10.98 -10.63 -21.90
N TRP A 131 -9.84 -10.57 -21.21
CA TRP A 131 -9.55 -11.43 -20.07
C TRP A 131 -10.45 -11.15 -18.85
N LEU A 132 -10.82 -9.89 -18.64
CA LEU A 132 -11.66 -9.45 -17.52
C LEU A 132 -13.17 -9.76 -17.73
N LYS A 133 -13.63 -10.19 -18.89
CA LYS A 133 -15.04 -10.59 -19.11
C LYS A 133 -15.44 -11.70 -18.13
N GLY A 134 -16.53 -11.48 -17.37
CA GLY A 134 -16.95 -12.34 -16.27
C GLY A 134 -16.15 -12.19 -14.98
N ARG A 135 -15.17 -11.25 -14.92
CA ARG A 135 -14.29 -11.00 -13.79
C ARG A 135 -14.16 -9.51 -13.45
N GLY A 136 -14.94 -8.64 -14.09
CA GLY A 136 -14.83 -7.19 -14.01
C GLY A 136 -15.21 -6.58 -12.66
N GLY A 137 -15.66 -7.39 -11.70
CA GLY A 137 -16.10 -6.98 -10.37
C GLY A 137 -17.61 -6.78 -10.28
N LEU A 138 -18.09 -6.30 -9.14
CA LEU A 138 -19.50 -6.21 -8.78
C LEU A 138 -19.95 -4.75 -8.67
N ARG A 139 -21.07 -4.41 -9.29
CA ARG A 139 -21.85 -3.20 -9.00
C ARG A 139 -22.87 -3.52 -7.92
N ALA A 140 -23.04 -2.63 -6.96
CA ALA A 140 -24.02 -2.82 -5.90
C ALA A 140 -24.75 -1.53 -5.55
N GLN A 141 -25.96 -1.69 -5.00
CA GLN A 141 -26.72 -0.65 -4.34
C GLN A 141 -26.43 -0.66 -2.85
N ILE A 142 -26.43 0.51 -2.23
CA ILE A 142 -26.26 0.69 -0.78
C ILE A 142 -27.66 0.66 -0.16
N LEU A 143 -27.90 -0.30 0.75
CA LEU A 143 -29.20 -0.49 1.40
C LEU A 143 -29.26 0.15 2.79
N THR A 144 -28.14 0.37 3.45
CA THR A 144 -28.05 1.05 4.75
C THR A 144 -26.89 2.01 4.76
N ASP A 145 -27.08 3.15 5.45
CA ASP A 145 -26.00 4.09 5.70
C ASP A 145 -24.92 3.48 6.58
N GLY A 146 -23.67 3.91 6.41
CA GLY A 146 -22.57 3.51 7.25
C GLY A 146 -21.21 3.88 6.66
N LYS A 147 -20.16 3.37 7.29
CA LYS A 147 -18.78 3.56 6.83
C LYS A 147 -18.13 2.24 6.51
N LEU A 148 -17.38 2.21 5.42
CA LEU A 148 -16.43 1.16 5.14
C LEU A 148 -15.03 1.65 5.48
N HIS A 149 -14.24 0.78 6.08
CA HIS A 149 -12.84 1.01 6.39
C HIS A 149 -11.97 -0.02 5.68
N VAL A 150 -10.75 0.35 5.30
CA VAL A 150 -9.80 -0.65 4.86
C VAL A 150 -9.57 -1.62 6.01
N ASP A 151 -9.74 -2.93 5.74
CA ASP A 151 -9.36 -3.97 6.67
C ASP A 151 -7.83 -4.02 6.73
N CYS A 152 -7.27 -3.10 7.50
CA CYS A 152 -5.84 -3.07 7.74
C CYS A 152 -5.40 -4.48 8.13
N ALA A 153 -4.33 -4.97 7.55
CA ALA A 153 -3.64 -6.15 8.04
C ALA A 153 -3.10 -5.94 9.48
N GLY A 154 -3.60 -4.89 10.17
CA GLY A 154 -3.16 -4.43 11.49
C GLY A 154 -1.77 -3.80 11.44
N ALA A 155 -1.34 -3.32 10.27
CA ALA A 155 -0.08 -2.61 10.10
C ALA A 155 -0.21 -1.48 9.07
N ALA A 156 0.44 -0.34 9.33
CA ALA A 156 0.75 0.67 8.33
C ALA A 156 2.06 0.32 7.61
N GLY A 157 2.30 0.90 6.43
CA GLY A 157 3.57 0.79 5.73
C GLY A 157 4.32 2.13 5.73
N LEU A 158 5.62 2.11 5.97
CA LEU A 158 6.49 3.28 5.87
C LEU A 158 7.60 3.02 4.86
N LEU A 159 7.59 3.76 3.76
CA LEU A 159 8.70 3.79 2.80
C LEU A 159 9.65 4.94 3.15
N LEU A 160 10.93 4.61 3.34
CA LEU A 160 11.98 5.57 3.63
C LEU A 160 12.73 5.92 2.35
N ALA A 161 12.57 7.14 1.85
CA ALA A 161 13.23 7.64 0.65
C ALA A 161 14.05 8.94 0.90
N GLY A 162 14.11 9.44 2.13
CA GLY A 162 14.70 10.73 2.50
C GLY A 162 16.24 10.80 2.54
N GLY A 163 16.97 9.71 2.29
CA GLY A 163 18.42 9.65 2.36
C GLY A 163 19.12 10.64 1.40
N ARG A 164 20.16 11.35 1.87
CA ARG A 164 20.91 12.34 1.07
C ARG A 164 21.80 11.76 -0.04
N SER A 165 21.84 10.44 -0.20
CA SER A 165 22.55 9.70 -1.28
C SER A 165 23.93 10.28 -1.68
N ARG A 166 24.69 10.81 -0.70
CA ARG A 166 25.93 11.58 -0.95
C ARG A 166 26.96 10.81 -1.77
N ARG A 167 27.04 9.47 -1.62
CA ARG A 167 27.97 8.61 -2.35
C ARG A 167 27.52 8.30 -3.76
N MET A 168 26.19 8.32 -3.99
CA MET A 168 25.59 8.04 -5.32
C MET A 168 25.52 9.30 -6.21
N GLY A 169 25.67 10.50 -5.64
CA GLY A 169 25.59 11.78 -6.37
C GLY A 169 24.20 12.11 -6.95
N ARG A 170 23.22 11.22 -6.79
CA ARG A 170 21.83 11.39 -7.25
C ARG A 170 20.84 10.70 -6.31
N ASP A 171 19.56 11.06 -6.43
CA ASP A 171 18.50 10.47 -5.61
C ASP A 171 18.34 8.97 -5.91
N LYS A 172 18.43 8.14 -4.86
CA LYS A 172 18.28 6.68 -4.98
C LYS A 172 16.90 6.28 -5.50
N ALA A 173 15.82 7.01 -5.13
CA ALA A 173 14.48 6.70 -5.56
C ALA A 173 14.30 6.78 -7.09
N GLY A 174 15.08 7.63 -7.76
CA GLY A 174 15.07 7.78 -9.22
C GLY A 174 16.04 6.87 -9.97
N LEU A 175 16.79 6.00 -9.30
CA LEU A 175 17.68 5.05 -9.98
C LEU A 175 16.89 4.05 -10.81
N ASP A 176 17.39 3.72 -11.98
CA ASP A 176 16.82 2.64 -12.78
C ASP A 176 17.06 1.29 -12.10
N TRP A 177 15.99 0.54 -11.91
CA TRP A 177 15.97 -0.82 -11.40
C TRP A 177 15.12 -1.68 -12.34
N HIS A 178 15.78 -2.45 -13.21
CA HIS A 178 15.13 -3.28 -14.23
C HIS A 178 14.10 -2.51 -15.10
N GLY A 179 14.43 -1.29 -15.52
CA GLY A 179 13.58 -0.46 -16.37
C GLY A 179 12.54 0.39 -15.64
N HIS A 180 12.55 0.41 -14.31
CA HIS A 180 11.63 1.20 -13.47
C HIS A 180 12.39 2.00 -12.41
N PRO A 181 11.87 3.16 -11.95
CA PRO A 181 12.45 3.84 -10.81
C PRO A 181 12.47 2.96 -9.56
N LEU A 182 13.60 2.90 -8.86
CA LEU A 182 13.76 2.09 -7.65
C LEU A 182 12.72 2.42 -6.56
N GLY A 183 12.37 3.70 -6.44
CA GLY A 183 11.32 4.14 -5.52
C GLY A 183 9.95 3.54 -5.83
N GLU A 184 9.58 3.43 -7.11
CA GLU A 184 8.32 2.78 -7.54
C GLU A 184 8.35 1.27 -7.29
N HIS A 185 9.48 0.62 -7.53
CA HIS A 185 9.68 -0.79 -7.20
C HIS A 185 9.44 -1.05 -5.71
N GLN A 186 10.07 -0.26 -4.83
CA GLN A 186 9.93 -0.41 -3.39
C GLN A 186 8.54 -0.02 -2.87
N ALA A 187 7.91 0.99 -3.46
CA ALA A 187 6.53 1.35 -3.16
C ALA A 187 5.57 0.19 -3.49
N THR A 188 5.77 -0.45 -4.64
CA THR A 188 4.99 -1.64 -5.07
C THR A 188 5.23 -2.81 -4.12
N THR A 189 6.47 -3.06 -3.71
CA THR A 189 6.83 -4.12 -2.75
C THR A 189 6.16 -3.89 -1.41
N LEU A 190 6.20 -2.67 -0.87
CA LEU A 190 5.56 -2.34 0.41
C LEU A 190 4.03 -2.43 0.32
N ALA A 191 3.43 -1.93 -0.76
CA ALA A 191 1.99 -2.04 -0.99
C ALA A 191 1.50 -3.49 -1.08
N ALA A 192 2.31 -4.38 -1.68
CA ALA A 192 2.02 -5.81 -1.78
C ALA A 192 2.00 -6.54 -0.42
N THR A 193 2.49 -5.92 0.66
CA THR A 193 2.34 -6.46 2.02
C THR A 193 0.90 -6.40 2.53
N GLY A 194 0.06 -5.55 1.94
CA GLY A 194 -1.28 -5.25 2.42
C GLY A 194 -1.29 -4.29 3.62
N ALA A 195 -0.17 -3.63 3.90
CA ALA A 195 -0.10 -2.58 4.92
C ALA A 195 -0.93 -1.36 4.49
N TRP A 196 -1.60 -0.73 5.46
CA TRP A 196 -2.37 0.50 5.27
C TRP A 196 -2.53 1.26 6.61
N PRO A 197 -2.41 2.62 6.61
CA PRO A 197 -2.05 3.48 5.48
C PRO A 197 -0.62 3.27 5.00
N LEU A 198 -0.33 3.70 3.75
CA LEU A 198 1.01 3.74 3.20
C LEU A 198 1.58 5.15 3.36
N LEU A 199 2.70 5.25 4.04
CA LEU A 199 3.38 6.49 4.36
C LEU A 199 4.70 6.58 3.61
N LEU A 200 5.06 7.78 3.19
CA LEU A 200 6.35 8.10 2.56
C LEU A 200 7.09 9.13 3.42
N SER A 201 8.27 8.76 3.91
CA SER A 201 9.25 9.72 4.42
C SER A 201 10.23 10.09 3.32
N CYS A 202 10.21 11.33 2.90
CA CYS A 202 11.10 11.88 1.88
C CYS A 202 11.44 13.34 2.18
N ARG A 203 12.54 13.83 1.59
CA ARG A 203 12.96 15.22 1.77
C ARG A 203 11.95 16.20 1.17
N PRO A 204 11.88 17.44 1.65
CA PRO A 204 11.00 18.48 1.13
C PRO A 204 11.18 18.77 -0.37
N ASP A 205 12.42 18.63 -0.87
CA ASP A 205 12.81 18.88 -2.27
C ASP A 205 12.47 17.72 -3.21
N GLN A 206 12.06 16.56 -2.70
CA GLN A 206 11.61 15.44 -3.51
C GLN A 206 10.12 15.61 -3.84
N SER A 207 9.79 15.76 -5.12
CA SER A 207 8.40 15.89 -5.61
C SER A 207 7.70 14.55 -5.88
N TRP A 208 8.47 13.44 -5.88
CA TRP A 208 7.95 12.13 -6.16
C TRP A 208 7.14 11.57 -4.96
N ILE A 209 5.90 11.20 -5.22
CA ILE A 209 5.01 10.53 -4.27
C ILE A 209 4.34 9.37 -5.01
N PRO A 210 4.59 8.11 -4.63
CA PRO A 210 3.94 6.97 -5.28
C PRO A 210 2.43 6.98 -5.05
N ALA A 211 1.69 6.42 -6.00
CA ALA A 211 0.24 6.33 -5.90
C ALA A 211 -0.18 5.57 -4.63
N GLY A 212 -1.11 6.14 -3.87
CA GLY A 212 -1.62 5.55 -2.63
C GLY A 212 -0.78 5.84 -1.38
N PHE A 213 0.34 6.55 -1.50
CA PHE A 213 1.16 6.96 -0.37
C PHE A 213 0.79 8.37 0.10
N THR A 214 0.85 8.57 1.40
CA THR A 214 0.76 9.88 2.04
C THR A 214 2.13 10.28 2.56
N ARG A 215 2.60 11.45 2.15
CA ARG A 215 3.87 11.98 2.68
C ARG A 215 3.70 12.32 4.15
N ILE A 216 4.62 11.86 4.98
CA ILE A 216 4.81 12.37 6.33
C ILE A 216 5.90 13.44 6.30
N GLU A 217 5.73 14.48 7.10
CA GLU A 217 6.77 15.51 7.25
C GLU A 217 8.02 14.87 7.84
N ASP A 218 9.05 14.75 7.02
CA ASP A 218 10.39 14.43 7.48
C ASP A 218 10.98 15.76 8.00
N GLN A 219 11.09 15.86 9.31
CA GLN A 219 11.88 16.95 9.88
C GLN A 219 13.33 16.63 9.49
N ALA A 220 13.82 17.26 8.44
CA ALA A 220 15.05 16.94 7.69
C ALA A 220 16.32 16.80 8.55
N GLU A 221 16.27 17.18 9.80
CA GLU A 221 17.34 17.09 10.80
C GLU A 221 17.25 15.83 11.68
N GLN A 222 16.11 15.11 11.66
CA GLN A 222 15.85 13.99 12.57
C GLN A 222 16.14 12.60 11.95
N GLY A 223 16.41 12.54 10.66
CA GLY A 223 16.78 11.31 9.95
C GLY A 223 15.74 10.19 10.07
N ALA A 224 16.18 8.94 9.92
CA ALA A 224 15.30 7.77 9.94
C ALA A 224 14.55 7.60 11.27
N LEU A 225 15.16 8.00 12.39
CA LEU A 225 14.53 7.91 13.71
C LEU A 225 13.29 8.83 13.80
N GLY A 226 13.40 10.05 13.26
CA GLY A 226 12.25 10.97 13.14
C GLY A 226 11.15 10.42 12.28
N ALA A 227 11.48 9.77 11.16
CA ALA A 227 10.51 9.11 10.30
C ALA A 227 9.76 7.98 11.02
N PHE A 228 10.44 7.18 11.84
CA PHE A 228 9.81 6.11 12.63
C PHE A 228 8.85 6.68 13.68
N VAL A 229 9.28 7.70 14.41
CA VAL A 229 8.44 8.41 15.38
C VAL A 229 7.20 9.00 14.69
N GLY A 230 7.42 9.73 13.59
CA GLY A 230 6.34 10.33 12.81
C GLY A 230 5.33 9.31 12.31
N ALA A 231 5.78 8.18 11.74
CA ALA A 231 4.91 7.13 11.24
C ALA A 231 4.10 6.47 12.36
N LEU A 232 4.74 6.08 13.47
CA LEU A 232 4.06 5.45 14.61
C LEU A 232 3.09 6.42 15.31
N ALA A 233 3.37 7.72 15.32
CA ALA A 233 2.48 8.72 15.91
C ALA A 233 1.28 9.05 15.00
N SER A 234 1.45 9.02 13.68
CA SER A 234 0.42 9.40 12.70
C SER A 234 -0.59 8.30 12.39
N THR A 235 -0.38 7.08 12.85
CA THR A 235 -1.29 5.95 12.60
C THR A 235 -1.84 5.37 13.89
N GLU A 236 -3.03 4.77 13.82
CA GLU A 236 -3.61 4.01 14.94
C GLU A 236 -3.29 2.51 14.86
N THR A 237 -2.62 2.09 13.80
CA THR A 237 -2.25 0.68 13.63
C THR A 237 -1.24 0.26 14.70
N PRO A 238 -1.33 -0.97 15.23
CA PRO A 238 -0.39 -1.44 16.25
C PRO A 238 1.03 -1.61 15.72
N VAL A 239 1.19 -1.81 14.41
CA VAL A 239 2.49 -2.08 13.77
C VAL A 239 2.69 -1.16 12.56
N VAL A 240 3.91 -0.70 12.35
CA VAL A 240 4.39 -0.05 11.13
C VAL A 240 5.43 -0.95 10.47
N THR A 241 5.14 -1.42 9.27
CA THR A 241 6.09 -2.16 8.42
C THR A 241 6.97 -1.17 7.69
N VAL A 242 8.26 -1.20 7.94
CA VAL A 242 9.24 -0.27 7.37
C VAL A 242 9.99 -0.93 6.23
N LEU A 243 10.21 -0.18 5.16
CA LEU A 243 11.07 -0.54 4.04
C LEU A 243 11.85 0.69 3.57
N ALA A 244 13.18 0.57 3.47
CA ALA A 244 14.00 1.61 2.87
C ALA A 244 14.17 1.42 1.36
N VAL A 245 14.33 2.53 0.64
CA VAL A 245 14.48 2.53 -0.82
C VAL A 245 15.75 1.81 -1.29
N ASP A 246 16.77 1.73 -0.44
CA ASP A 246 18.06 1.12 -0.76
C ASP A 246 18.20 -0.38 -0.45
N LEU A 247 17.08 -1.05 -0.24
CA LEU A 247 17.00 -2.51 -0.06
C LEU A 247 16.24 -3.17 -1.24
N PRO A 248 16.74 -3.09 -2.48
CA PRO A 248 16.00 -3.44 -3.69
C PRO A 248 15.55 -4.89 -3.78
N LEU A 249 16.22 -5.81 -3.07
CA LEU A 249 15.89 -7.24 -3.07
C LEU A 249 14.89 -7.62 -1.98
N ALA A 250 14.49 -6.70 -1.10
CA ALA A 250 13.50 -6.96 -0.06
C ALA A 250 12.17 -7.40 -0.68
N THR A 251 11.56 -8.44 -0.13
CA THR A 251 10.30 -9.01 -0.64
C THR A 251 9.12 -8.71 0.26
N ALA A 252 7.94 -8.57 -0.34
CA ALA A 252 6.69 -8.45 0.41
C ALA A 252 6.48 -9.65 1.36
N ALA A 253 6.88 -10.85 0.97
CA ALA A 253 6.75 -12.07 1.78
C ALA A 253 7.56 -11.98 3.09
N LEU A 254 8.82 -11.51 3.03
CA LEU A 254 9.63 -11.30 4.24
C LEU A 254 8.99 -10.24 5.14
N LEU A 255 8.59 -9.10 4.59
CA LEU A 255 7.95 -8.03 5.34
C LEU A 255 6.64 -8.47 5.99
N GLN A 256 5.81 -9.26 5.29
CA GLN A 256 4.58 -9.84 5.84
C GLN A 256 4.86 -10.78 7.02
N LYS A 257 5.91 -11.62 6.91
CA LYS A 257 6.34 -12.52 7.97
C LYS A 257 6.76 -11.76 9.23
N LEU A 258 7.58 -10.70 9.07
CA LEU A 258 8.00 -9.83 10.19
C LEU A 258 6.79 -9.14 10.84
N THR A 259 5.90 -8.59 10.01
CA THR A 259 4.70 -7.89 10.45
C THR A 259 3.73 -8.82 11.21
N GLY A 260 3.50 -10.03 10.68
CA GLY A 260 2.68 -11.04 11.36
C GLY A 260 3.24 -11.40 12.73
N THR A 261 4.56 -11.67 12.80
CA THR A 261 5.26 -11.97 14.05
C THR A 261 5.17 -10.81 15.05
N ALA A 262 5.32 -9.56 14.60
CA ALA A 262 5.22 -8.39 15.47
C ALA A 262 3.81 -8.22 16.06
N ARG A 263 2.78 -8.47 15.28
CA ARG A 263 1.37 -8.42 15.72
C ARG A 263 1.06 -9.50 16.75
N GLU A 264 1.51 -10.72 16.51
CA GLU A 264 1.31 -11.85 17.42
C GLU A 264 2.07 -11.66 18.73
N ALA A 265 3.29 -11.14 18.67
CA ALA A 265 4.12 -10.92 19.83
C ALA A 265 3.76 -9.67 20.65
N GLY A 266 3.00 -8.71 20.06
CA GLY A 266 2.74 -7.39 20.68
C GLY A 266 4.00 -6.54 20.87
N GLY A 267 5.04 -6.78 20.07
CA GLY A 267 6.33 -6.10 20.11
C GLY A 267 6.95 -5.94 18.73
N SER A 268 7.98 -5.09 18.62
CA SER A 268 8.71 -4.89 17.36
C SER A 268 9.47 -6.15 16.95
N VAL A 269 9.59 -6.38 15.64
CA VAL A 269 10.40 -7.48 15.08
C VAL A 269 11.39 -6.89 14.08
N VAL A 270 12.67 -6.99 14.40
CA VAL A 270 13.76 -6.42 13.61
C VAL A 270 14.72 -7.53 13.21
N PRO A 271 15.02 -7.67 11.90
CA PRO A 271 16.02 -8.62 11.45
C PRO A 271 17.38 -8.35 12.09
N VAL A 272 18.13 -9.43 12.34
CA VAL A 272 19.50 -9.35 12.86
C VAL A 272 20.38 -10.34 12.11
N HIS A 273 21.56 -9.87 11.70
CA HIS A 273 22.62 -10.66 11.10
C HIS A 273 23.97 -10.27 11.70
N ASP A 274 24.74 -11.25 12.14
CA ASP A 274 26.04 -11.06 12.80
C ASP A 274 26.01 -10.06 13.97
N GLY A 275 24.92 -10.03 14.72
CA GLY A 275 24.72 -9.15 15.86
C GLY A 275 24.34 -7.71 15.50
N VAL A 276 24.18 -7.38 14.22
CA VAL A 276 23.76 -6.07 13.73
C VAL A 276 22.27 -6.12 13.37
N TYR A 277 21.50 -5.16 13.89
CA TYR A 277 20.09 -5.01 13.54
C TYR A 277 19.93 -4.36 12.17
N GLU A 278 18.90 -4.83 11.41
CA GLU A 278 18.49 -4.23 10.13
C GLU A 278 17.12 -3.53 10.31
N PRO A 279 17.10 -2.29 10.82
CA PRO A 279 15.88 -1.59 11.19
C PRO A 279 15.07 -1.09 10.01
N PHE A 280 15.65 -1.10 8.81
CA PHE A 280 15.10 -0.49 7.59
C PHE A 280 14.28 -1.46 6.72
N ALA A 281 14.23 -2.74 7.09
CA ALA A 281 13.28 -3.73 6.60
C ALA A 281 12.71 -4.51 7.79
N ALA A 282 11.82 -3.87 8.56
CA ALA A 282 11.41 -4.34 9.89
C ALA A 282 9.94 -4.03 10.19
N ALA A 283 9.41 -4.65 11.23
CA ALA A 283 8.09 -4.38 11.77
C ALA A 283 8.19 -3.72 13.15
N TRP A 284 7.83 -2.45 13.22
CA TRP A 284 7.90 -1.65 14.43
C TRP A 284 6.54 -1.59 15.11
N HIS A 285 6.46 -2.07 16.34
CA HIS A 285 5.24 -2.04 17.14
C HIS A 285 5.10 -0.70 17.88
N ARG A 286 3.87 -0.25 18.07
CA ARG A 286 3.57 1.03 18.75
C ARG A 286 4.14 1.15 20.16
N SER A 287 4.34 0.03 20.85
CA SER A 287 5.00 0.00 22.16
C SER A 287 6.43 0.55 22.15
N ALA A 288 7.09 0.60 20.99
CA ALA A 288 8.43 1.18 20.86
C ALA A 288 8.41 2.72 20.80
N LEU A 289 7.28 3.38 20.56
CA LEU A 289 7.18 4.82 20.33
C LEU A 289 7.80 5.67 21.45
N PRO A 290 7.56 5.40 22.75
CA PRO A 290 8.19 6.20 23.83
C PRO A 290 9.72 6.12 23.83
N ALA A 291 10.27 4.93 23.57
CA ALA A 291 11.71 4.74 23.52
C ALA A 291 12.34 5.43 22.29
N LEU A 292 11.66 5.37 21.13
CA LEU A 292 12.09 6.07 19.92
C LEU A 292 12.06 7.60 20.09
N GLN A 293 11.05 8.15 20.77
CA GLN A 293 10.96 9.57 21.09
C GLN A 293 12.09 10.03 22.04
N THR A 294 12.37 9.24 23.07
CA THR A 294 13.48 9.50 23.99
C THR A 294 14.82 9.46 23.26
N ALA A 295 15.02 8.45 22.41
CA ALA A 295 16.24 8.30 21.62
C ALA A 295 16.44 9.45 20.62
N LEU A 296 15.35 9.91 19.99
CA LEU A 296 15.37 11.05 19.09
C LEU A 296 15.87 12.32 19.79
N THR A 297 15.35 12.59 20.98
CA THR A 297 15.74 13.75 21.79
C THR A 297 17.19 13.63 22.29
N ALA A 298 17.64 12.42 22.63
CA ALA A 298 18.98 12.17 23.15
C ALA A 298 20.07 11.97 22.06
N GLY A 299 19.67 11.91 20.77
CA GLY A 299 20.59 11.67 19.66
C GLY A 299 21.16 10.25 19.60
N HIS A 300 20.42 9.27 20.10
CA HIS A 300 20.84 7.87 20.10
C HIS A 300 20.74 7.24 18.70
N SER A 301 21.53 6.20 18.43
CA SER A 301 21.47 5.43 17.20
C SER A 301 20.32 4.42 17.21
N LEU A 302 19.81 4.03 16.02
CA LEU A 302 18.81 2.95 15.91
C LEU A 302 19.33 1.61 16.47
N GLN A 303 20.64 1.33 16.37
CA GLN A 303 21.24 0.12 16.94
C GLN A 303 21.10 0.10 18.47
N SER A 304 21.40 1.23 19.13
CA SER A 304 21.24 1.33 20.59
C SER A 304 19.77 1.27 21.01
N VAL A 305 18.86 1.83 20.23
CA VAL A 305 17.41 1.71 20.47
C VAL A 305 16.94 0.26 20.35
N CYS A 306 17.36 -0.45 19.31
CA CYS A 306 17.02 -1.86 19.15
C CYS A 306 17.52 -2.69 20.35
N ALA A 307 18.74 -2.49 20.80
CA ALA A 307 19.31 -3.17 21.96
C ALA A 307 18.52 -2.87 23.25
N ALA A 308 18.17 -1.60 23.49
CA ALA A 308 17.39 -1.20 24.65
C ALA A 308 15.97 -1.78 24.63
N LEU A 309 15.29 -1.76 23.47
CA LEU A 309 13.96 -2.37 23.30
C LEU A 309 14.00 -3.88 23.47
N GLN A 310 15.04 -4.55 23.00
CA GLN A 310 15.23 -5.98 23.22
C GLN A 310 15.40 -6.29 24.71
N ALA A 311 16.24 -5.54 25.42
CA ALA A 311 16.43 -5.69 26.86
C ALA A 311 15.12 -5.47 27.65
N ALA A 312 14.25 -4.56 27.16
CA ALA A 312 12.92 -4.31 27.72
C ALA A 312 11.83 -5.31 27.26
N SER A 313 12.17 -6.33 26.48
CA SER A 313 11.23 -7.30 25.89
C SER A 313 10.17 -6.67 24.96
N LEU A 314 10.43 -5.48 24.43
CA LEU A 314 9.60 -4.75 23.47
C LEU A 314 10.02 -4.96 22.00
N LEU A 315 11.17 -5.63 21.80
CA LEU A 315 11.68 -6.01 20.49
C LEU A 315 12.15 -7.47 20.52
N ARG A 316 11.72 -8.21 19.51
CA ARG A 316 12.18 -9.56 19.22
C ARG A 316 13.11 -9.54 18.03
N PRO A 317 14.38 -9.91 18.15
CA PRO A 317 15.28 -10.07 17.02
C PRO A 317 14.83 -11.22 16.13
N TYR A 318 14.77 -11.00 14.81
CA TYR A 318 14.47 -12.02 13.83
C TYR A 318 15.79 -12.47 13.17
N ARG A 319 16.19 -13.70 13.44
CA ARG A 319 17.41 -14.25 12.83
C ARG A 319 17.12 -14.62 11.38
N LEU A 320 17.83 -13.98 10.46
CA LEU A 320 17.73 -14.24 9.03
C LEU A 320 18.37 -15.60 8.69
N SER A 321 17.75 -16.33 7.79
CA SER A 321 18.42 -17.44 7.10
C SER A 321 19.46 -16.89 6.10
N VAL A 322 20.34 -17.75 5.58
CA VAL A 322 21.36 -17.39 4.58
C VAL A 322 20.71 -16.74 3.33
N ASP A 323 19.57 -17.26 2.89
CA ASP A 323 18.88 -16.72 1.72
C ASP A 323 18.15 -15.42 2.04
N GLU A 324 17.55 -15.28 3.23
CA GLU A 324 16.91 -14.06 3.66
C GLU A 324 17.93 -12.91 3.86
N THR A 325 19.17 -13.21 4.24
CA THR A 325 20.24 -12.20 4.36
C THR A 325 20.51 -11.52 3.02
N LYS A 326 20.49 -12.26 1.91
CA LYS A 326 20.66 -11.70 0.57
C LYS A 326 19.56 -10.71 0.20
N LEU A 327 18.34 -10.90 0.70
CA LEU A 327 17.20 -10.00 0.45
C LEU A 327 17.38 -8.62 1.07
N LEU A 328 18.30 -8.47 2.04
CA LEU A 328 18.56 -7.19 2.72
C LEU A 328 19.91 -6.57 2.29
N ALA A 329 20.42 -6.94 1.11
CA ALA A 329 21.59 -6.32 0.53
C ALA A 329 21.32 -4.83 0.25
N ASN A 330 22.18 -3.96 0.78
CA ASN A 330 22.07 -2.51 0.66
C ASN A 330 22.67 -2.02 -0.67
N LEU A 331 21.97 -1.12 -1.35
CA LEU A 331 22.44 -0.40 -2.53
C LEU A 331 22.97 0.96 -2.11
N ASN A 332 24.29 1.10 -1.93
CA ASN A 332 24.95 2.31 -1.45
C ASN A 332 25.85 2.99 -2.46
N THR A 333 26.38 2.24 -3.43
CA THR A 333 27.32 2.71 -4.45
C THR A 333 26.88 2.31 -5.85
N PRO A 334 27.42 2.93 -6.92
CA PRO A 334 27.18 2.48 -8.29
C PRO A 334 27.64 1.04 -8.55
N GLU A 335 28.68 0.59 -7.85
CA GLU A 335 29.20 -0.78 -7.93
C GLU A 335 28.20 -1.78 -7.36
N ASP A 336 27.53 -1.43 -6.23
CA ASP A 336 26.45 -2.26 -5.67
C ASP A 336 25.32 -2.43 -6.69
N LEU A 337 24.94 -1.34 -7.39
CA LEU A 337 23.91 -1.40 -8.43
C LEU A 337 24.30 -2.36 -9.56
N ALA A 338 25.56 -2.25 -10.05
CA ALA A 338 26.05 -3.13 -11.11
C ALA A 338 26.16 -4.60 -10.69
N GLY A 339 26.38 -4.86 -9.41
CA GLY A 339 26.46 -6.22 -8.86
C GLY A 339 25.10 -6.86 -8.55
N LEU A 340 24.03 -6.06 -8.46
CA LEU A 340 22.68 -6.52 -8.16
C LEU A 340 21.79 -6.63 -9.41
N LEU A 341 22.15 -5.98 -10.52
CA LEU A 341 21.49 -6.08 -11.84
C LEU A 341 22.03 -7.27 -12.63
#